data_a1391b2563c92d0c8f151621a9ffcf2c
#
_entry.id   a1391b2563c92d0c8f151621a9ffcf2c
#
_cell.length_a   1.000
_cell.length_b   1.000
_cell.length_c   1.000
_cell.angle_alpha   90.00
_cell.angle_beta   90.00
_cell.angle_gamma   90.00
#
_symmetry.space_group_name_H-M   'P 1'
#
loop_
_entity.id
_entity.type
_entity.pdbx_description
1 polymer ?
#
loop_
_entity_poly.entity_id
_entity_poly.type
_entity_poly.pdbx_seq_one_letter_code
_entity_poly.pdbx_strand_id
1 'polypeptide(L)'
;MIRKRTKIVATISDKNCEQEFIRELYNAGMDVVRINSAHLKPEGALRIINNVRKVSDKIAIIIDTKGPEIRTTECDAPIHVKKGTQLKLKGDPDSKSSGSRIYVTLKSFSDDVPPGSPVMIDDGDIELKAIRKEGDTLICRAVNEGIIGSRKSVNLPGVKLNLPSVSEKDRIFIKLAAENDVDFIAHSFVRSKQDVLDVQAEINKYDSQIKIIAKIKNEEGVENIADILDVVYGIMVARGDLAIEIPYEKIPSIQRMIIQRCIYCRKPVIVATQMLHSMMTNPRPTRAEVSDIANAIYSQTDAMMLSGETANGKYPVEAVKTMTRVALEIESNKEKFLDTPTGHLLGVVSSYLAKVAVETSLRIAAKGIIADTRQGRTIRDMSAYRGYNLILAQCYSRRTMRELALSYGVYTDYQDSRNSIDEFIHVALRKLAPAHGLKGDDIVVVLAGNFSGKEGFSFIEVGSIQYLMDRVSIKEDT
;
A
#
# COMPACT_ATOMS: atom_id res chain seq x y z
N MET A 1 10.78 20.87 -4.02
CA MET A 1 10.06 19.56 -3.96
C MET A 1 10.09 19.04 -2.52
N ILE A 2 9.01 18.47 -2.01
CA ILE A 2 8.93 17.87 -0.66
C ILE A 2 9.80 16.61 -0.64
N ARG A 3 10.64 16.45 0.41
CA ARG A 3 11.69 15.40 0.45
C ARG A 3 11.49 14.38 1.59
N LYS A 4 10.25 14.01 1.87
CA LYS A 4 9.96 12.94 2.84
C LYS A 4 10.40 11.58 2.30
N ARG A 5 10.77 10.66 3.18
CA ARG A 5 11.13 9.28 2.80
C ARG A 5 9.90 8.37 2.78
N THR A 6 9.04 8.49 3.79
CA THR A 6 7.80 7.74 3.86
C THR A 6 6.79 8.26 2.83
N LYS A 7 6.23 7.38 2.03
CA LYS A 7 5.32 7.72 0.94
C LYS A 7 3.88 7.90 1.43
N ILE A 8 3.08 8.63 0.67
CA ILE A 8 1.67 8.87 0.98
C ILE A 8 0.80 8.33 -0.13
N VAL A 9 -0.10 7.44 0.23
CA VAL A 9 -1.18 6.93 -0.62
C VAL A 9 -2.45 7.70 -0.27
N ALA A 10 -3.08 8.36 -1.24
CA ALA A 10 -4.35 9.06 -1.04
C ALA A 10 -5.47 8.40 -1.85
N THR A 11 -6.61 8.15 -1.20
CA THR A 11 -7.79 7.62 -1.88
C THR A 11 -8.55 8.76 -2.57
N ILE A 12 -8.86 8.57 -3.85
CA ILE A 12 -9.66 9.50 -4.64
C ILE A 12 -11.00 8.84 -4.99
N SER A 13 -12.10 9.59 -4.83
CA SER A 13 -13.43 9.20 -5.25
C SER A 13 -13.83 9.88 -6.56
N ASP A 14 -14.83 9.35 -7.25
CA ASP A 14 -15.37 9.93 -8.48
C ASP A 14 -16.13 11.24 -8.25
N LYS A 15 -16.44 11.57 -7.00
CA LYS A 15 -17.10 12.83 -6.62
C LYS A 15 -16.15 14.03 -6.64
N ASN A 16 -14.87 13.77 -6.38
CA ASN A 16 -13.83 14.80 -6.35
C ASN A 16 -12.55 14.24 -6.96
N CYS A 17 -12.45 14.28 -8.28
CA CYS A 17 -11.32 13.71 -9.04
C CYS A 17 -10.81 14.62 -10.16
N GLU A 18 -11.12 15.91 -10.08
CA GLU A 18 -10.67 16.88 -11.08
C GLU A 18 -9.15 17.05 -11.04
N GLN A 19 -8.56 17.39 -12.18
CA GLN A 19 -7.10 17.49 -12.32
C GLN A 19 -6.49 18.48 -11.32
N GLU A 20 -7.17 19.59 -11.05
CA GLU A 20 -6.68 20.59 -10.09
C GLU A 20 -6.61 20.02 -8.68
N PHE A 21 -7.64 19.33 -8.24
CA PHE A 21 -7.65 18.66 -6.93
C PHE A 21 -6.53 17.61 -6.82
N ILE A 22 -6.34 16.79 -7.85
CA ILE A 22 -5.25 15.81 -7.88
C ILE A 22 -3.89 16.50 -7.81
N ARG A 23 -3.73 17.61 -8.51
CA ARG A 23 -2.51 18.45 -8.50
C ARG A 23 -2.23 19.02 -7.11
N GLU A 24 -3.27 19.51 -6.42
CA GLU A 24 -3.15 20.01 -5.04
C GLU A 24 -2.69 18.89 -4.09
N LEU A 25 -3.27 17.69 -4.18
CA LEU A 25 -2.84 16.54 -3.38
C LEU A 25 -1.38 16.14 -3.68
N TYR A 26 -1.00 16.13 -4.97
CA TYR A 26 0.37 15.83 -5.40
C TYR A 26 1.36 16.85 -4.87
N ASN A 27 1.04 18.14 -4.98
CA ASN A 27 1.86 19.23 -4.44
C ASN A 27 1.92 19.20 -2.90
N ALA A 28 0.89 18.69 -2.23
CA ALA A 28 0.86 18.49 -0.79
C ALA A 28 1.72 17.31 -0.31
N GLY A 29 2.14 16.43 -1.24
CA GLY A 29 3.05 15.32 -0.95
C GLY A 29 2.48 13.92 -1.17
N MET A 30 1.35 13.77 -1.87
CA MET A 30 0.84 12.47 -2.32
C MET A 30 1.80 11.86 -3.36
N ASP A 31 2.11 10.58 -3.21
CA ASP A 31 2.96 9.81 -4.14
C ASP A 31 2.13 8.83 -4.98
N VAL A 32 1.05 8.31 -4.42
CA VAL A 32 0.24 7.24 -5.01
C VAL A 32 -1.25 7.53 -4.84
N VAL A 33 -2.02 7.31 -5.89
CA VAL A 33 -3.48 7.36 -5.88
C VAL A 33 -4.04 5.98 -5.64
N ARG A 34 -4.97 5.84 -4.70
CA ARG A 34 -5.79 4.65 -4.52
C ARG A 34 -7.21 4.88 -5.01
N ILE A 35 -7.71 3.93 -5.79
CA ILE A 35 -9.09 3.86 -6.29
C ILE A 35 -9.79 2.69 -5.60
N ASN A 36 -10.84 2.96 -4.80
CA ASN A 36 -11.58 1.92 -4.11
C ASN A 36 -12.73 1.38 -4.97
N SER A 37 -12.54 0.20 -5.57
CA SER A 37 -13.53 -0.41 -6.46
C SER A 37 -14.85 -0.78 -5.76
N ALA A 38 -14.85 -0.96 -4.44
CA ALA A 38 -16.05 -1.36 -3.70
C ALA A 38 -17.21 -0.37 -3.89
N HIS A 39 -16.90 0.94 -4.00
CA HIS A 39 -17.86 2.03 -4.07
C HIS A 39 -17.94 2.71 -5.45
N LEU A 40 -17.19 2.22 -6.43
CA LEU A 40 -17.11 2.82 -7.75
C LEU A 40 -17.70 1.93 -8.84
N LYS A 41 -18.14 2.57 -9.91
CA LYS A 41 -18.37 1.94 -11.21
C LYS A 41 -17.10 2.04 -12.08
N PRO A 42 -16.94 1.19 -13.10
CA PRO A 42 -15.78 1.22 -14.01
C PRO A 42 -15.54 2.59 -14.65
N GLU A 43 -16.60 3.30 -15.03
CA GLU A 43 -16.51 4.61 -15.70
C GLU A 43 -15.92 5.69 -14.76
N GLY A 44 -16.31 5.64 -13.46
CA GLY A 44 -15.74 6.52 -12.43
C GLY A 44 -14.26 6.27 -12.21
N ALA A 45 -13.84 5.00 -12.16
CA ALA A 45 -12.44 4.63 -12.03
C ALA A 45 -11.61 5.08 -13.25
N LEU A 46 -12.13 4.89 -14.46
CA LEU A 46 -11.48 5.33 -15.70
C LEU A 46 -11.27 6.86 -15.72
N ARG A 47 -12.29 7.63 -15.28
CA ARG A 47 -12.16 9.09 -15.16
C ARG A 47 -11.02 9.49 -14.21
N ILE A 48 -10.91 8.83 -13.04
CA ILE A 48 -9.83 9.09 -12.10
C ILE A 48 -8.48 8.77 -12.74
N ILE A 49 -8.31 7.58 -13.35
CA ILE A 49 -7.07 7.15 -14.01
C ILE A 49 -6.62 8.19 -15.04
N ASN A 50 -7.51 8.60 -15.93
CA ASN A 50 -7.22 9.57 -16.98
C ASN A 50 -6.80 10.94 -16.42
N ASN A 51 -7.45 11.40 -15.35
CA ASN A 51 -7.10 12.68 -14.73
C ASN A 51 -5.76 12.61 -13.99
N VAL A 52 -5.45 11.50 -13.32
CA VAL A 52 -4.13 11.28 -12.69
C VAL A 52 -3.02 11.33 -13.73
N ARG A 53 -3.16 10.63 -14.85
CA ARG A 53 -2.15 10.59 -15.93
C ARG A 53 -1.93 11.96 -16.58
N LYS A 54 -2.97 12.81 -16.66
CA LYS A 54 -2.84 14.21 -17.12
C LYS A 54 -2.12 15.12 -16.13
N VAL A 55 -2.15 14.82 -14.83
CA VAL A 55 -1.45 15.59 -13.81
C VAL A 55 0.03 15.25 -13.76
N SER A 56 0.38 13.96 -13.71
CA SER A 56 1.77 13.51 -13.69
C SER A 56 1.88 12.02 -14.06
N ASP A 57 2.89 11.68 -14.85
CA ASP A 57 3.27 10.30 -15.16
C ASP A 57 4.09 9.63 -14.05
N LYS A 58 4.43 10.36 -12.98
CA LYS A 58 5.15 9.84 -11.80
C LYS A 58 4.21 9.29 -10.73
N ILE A 59 2.92 9.67 -10.75
CA ILE A 59 1.94 9.21 -9.78
C ILE A 59 1.59 7.75 -10.08
N ALA A 60 1.83 6.85 -9.13
CA ALA A 60 1.37 5.47 -9.26
C ALA A 60 -0.13 5.34 -8.91
N ILE A 61 -0.79 4.34 -9.50
CA ILE A 61 -2.21 4.08 -9.28
C ILE A 61 -2.39 2.67 -8.72
N ILE A 62 -3.15 2.59 -7.62
CA ILE A 62 -3.62 1.35 -7.00
C ILE A 62 -5.11 1.22 -7.23
N ILE A 63 -5.58 0.13 -7.82
CA ILE A 63 -6.98 -0.28 -7.72
C ILE A 63 -7.11 -1.27 -6.58
N ASP A 64 -7.93 -0.91 -5.60
CA ASP A 64 -8.22 -1.72 -4.43
C ASP A 64 -9.49 -2.53 -4.69
N THR A 65 -9.37 -3.87 -4.74
CA THR A 65 -10.47 -4.78 -5.02
C THR A 65 -11.40 -4.89 -3.81
N LYS A 66 -12.66 -5.23 -4.07
CA LYS A 66 -13.64 -5.46 -3.01
C LYS A 66 -13.32 -6.72 -2.21
N GLY A 67 -12.92 -7.78 -2.91
CA GLY A 67 -12.72 -9.11 -2.34
C GLY A 67 -14.02 -9.81 -1.94
N PRO A 68 -13.92 -11.05 -1.47
CA PRO A 68 -15.05 -11.84 -1.00
C PRO A 68 -15.49 -11.36 0.40
N GLU A 69 -16.57 -10.63 0.46
CA GLU A 69 -17.11 -10.04 1.68
C GLU A 69 -18.49 -10.59 1.98
N ILE A 70 -18.73 -11.01 3.21
CA ILE A 70 -20.06 -11.40 3.68
C ILE A 70 -20.77 -10.15 4.19
N ARG A 71 -22.01 -9.96 3.79
CA ARG A 71 -22.86 -8.86 4.25
C ARG A 71 -24.24 -9.36 4.66
N THR A 72 -24.89 -8.62 5.55
CA THR A 72 -26.34 -8.74 5.74
C THR A 72 -27.07 -8.31 4.46
N THR A 73 -28.25 -8.81 4.24
CA THR A 73 -29.11 -8.38 3.12
C THR A 73 -29.79 -7.04 3.45
N GLU A 74 -30.62 -6.56 2.52
CA GLU A 74 -31.47 -5.40 2.78
C GLU A 74 -32.45 -5.68 3.93
N CYS A 75 -32.76 -4.65 4.70
CA CYS A 75 -33.85 -4.66 5.68
C CYS A 75 -34.80 -3.50 5.40
N ASP A 76 -36.08 -3.74 5.59
CA ASP A 76 -37.15 -2.72 5.35
C ASP A 76 -37.10 -1.61 6.42
N ALA A 77 -36.62 -1.93 7.64
CA ALA A 77 -36.34 -0.99 8.72
C ALA A 77 -35.14 -1.43 9.53
N PRO A 78 -34.42 -0.50 10.18
CA PRO A 78 -33.33 -0.84 11.09
C PRO A 78 -33.77 -1.82 12.19
N ILE A 79 -32.99 -2.87 12.41
CA ILE A 79 -33.30 -3.93 13.38
C ILE A 79 -32.62 -3.60 14.70
N HIS A 80 -33.43 -3.24 15.71
CA HIS A 80 -32.94 -2.97 17.05
C HIS A 80 -32.65 -4.27 17.80
N VAL A 81 -31.43 -4.45 18.22
CA VAL A 81 -30.96 -5.63 18.95
C VAL A 81 -30.64 -5.24 20.39
N LYS A 82 -31.21 -5.96 21.36
CA LYS A 82 -30.88 -5.82 22.78
C LYS A 82 -29.95 -6.97 23.20
N LYS A 83 -29.09 -6.73 24.16
CA LYS A 83 -28.25 -7.77 24.76
C LYS A 83 -29.10 -8.98 25.17
N GLY A 84 -28.65 -10.18 24.82
CA GLY A 84 -29.33 -11.44 25.12
C GLY A 84 -30.42 -11.84 24.11
N THR A 85 -30.82 -10.96 23.20
CA THR A 85 -31.81 -11.29 22.14
C THR A 85 -31.32 -12.44 21.27
N GLN A 86 -32.19 -13.38 20.98
CA GLN A 86 -31.92 -14.43 20.01
C GLN A 86 -32.26 -13.95 18.60
N LEU A 87 -31.31 -14.15 17.68
CA LEU A 87 -31.44 -13.85 16.27
C LEU A 87 -31.20 -15.12 15.45
N LYS A 88 -31.91 -15.21 14.33
CA LYS A 88 -31.81 -16.31 13.35
C LYS A 88 -31.06 -15.82 12.14
N LEU A 89 -29.85 -16.36 11.91
CA LEU A 89 -29.02 -16.02 10.75
C LEU A 89 -29.10 -17.14 9.72
N LYS A 90 -29.35 -16.79 8.45
CA LYS A 90 -29.42 -17.74 7.34
C LYS A 90 -28.71 -17.19 6.09
N GLY A 91 -28.02 -18.06 5.39
CA GLY A 91 -27.42 -17.76 4.08
C GLY A 91 -28.49 -17.74 2.98
N ASP A 92 -28.97 -16.53 2.64
CA ASP A 92 -29.94 -16.33 1.57
C ASP A 92 -29.81 -14.89 1.01
N PRO A 93 -29.03 -14.70 -0.07
CA PRO A 93 -28.74 -13.36 -0.60
C PRO A 93 -29.96 -12.65 -1.20
N ASP A 94 -31.03 -13.39 -1.52
CA ASP A 94 -32.22 -12.87 -2.23
C ASP A 94 -33.34 -12.47 -1.25
N SER A 95 -33.26 -12.89 0.01
CA SER A 95 -34.24 -12.58 1.06
C SER A 95 -33.90 -11.30 1.80
N LYS A 96 -34.89 -10.55 2.27
CA LYS A 96 -34.75 -9.35 3.09
C LYS A 96 -34.75 -9.69 4.58
N SER A 97 -33.83 -9.08 5.31
CA SER A 97 -33.76 -9.20 6.77
C SER A 97 -34.89 -8.43 7.46
N SER A 98 -35.51 -9.04 8.48
CA SER A 98 -36.58 -8.38 9.26
C SER A 98 -36.73 -8.98 10.64
N GLY A 99 -37.08 -8.16 11.63
CA GLY A 99 -37.31 -8.59 13.02
C GLY A 99 -36.12 -9.36 13.60
N SER A 100 -36.31 -10.63 13.94
CA SER A 100 -35.25 -11.50 14.48
C SER A 100 -34.56 -12.37 13.43
N ARG A 101 -34.89 -12.22 12.14
CA ARG A 101 -34.31 -12.98 11.03
C ARG A 101 -33.36 -12.10 10.24
N ILE A 102 -32.10 -12.45 10.24
CA ILE A 102 -31.04 -11.79 9.49
C ILE A 102 -30.60 -12.73 8.37
N TYR A 103 -30.71 -12.26 7.13
CA TYR A 103 -30.15 -12.98 5.99
C TYR A 103 -28.79 -12.43 5.62
N VAL A 104 -27.91 -13.31 5.14
CA VAL A 104 -26.56 -12.95 4.73
C VAL A 104 -26.24 -13.45 3.33
N THR A 105 -25.26 -12.80 2.69
CA THR A 105 -24.91 -13.06 1.28
C THR A 105 -24.21 -14.40 1.03
N LEU A 106 -23.64 -15.05 2.07
CA LEU A 106 -23.01 -16.35 1.97
C LEU A 106 -24.04 -17.47 2.14
N LYS A 107 -24.32 -18.23 1.08
CA LYS A 107 -25.33 -19.30 1.09
C LYS A 107 -25.02 -20.42 2.08
N SER A 108 -23.75 -20.80 2.22
CA SER A 108 -23.28 -21.84 3.14
C SER A 108 -23.09 -21.37 4.59
N PHE A 109 -23.52 -20.16 4.92
CA PHE A 109 -23.21 -19.50 6.21
C PHE A 109 -23.47 -20.38 7.45
N SER A 110 -24.64 -21.04 7.50
CA SER A 110 -25.01 -21.90 8.63
C SER A 110 -24.23 -23.20 8.68
N ASP A 111 -23.64 -23.63 7.56
CA ASP A 111 -22.80 -24.83 7.47
C ASP A 111 -21.34 -24.52 7.84
N ASP A 112 -20.87 -23.32 7.48
CA ASP A 112 -19.49 -22.90 7.67
C ASP A 112 -19.21 -22.37 9.09
N VAL A 113 -20.26 -21.90 9.82
CA VAL A 113 -20.10 -21.26 11.14
C VAL A 113 -20.39 -22.25 12.27
N PRO A 114 -19.37 -22.73 13.00
CA PRO A 114 -19.57 -23.63 14.14
C PRO A 114 -20.33 -22.96 15.30
N PRO A 115 -21.12 -23.71 16.09
CA PRO A 115 -21.60 -23.23 17.37
C PRO A 115 -20.46 -22.80 18.28
N GLY A 116 -20.64 -21.70 19.00
CA GLY A 116 -19.63 -21.10 19.87
C GLY A 116 -18.85 -19.96 19.20
N SER A 117 -18.85 -19.86 17.88
CA SER A 117 -18.15 -18.82 17.13
C SER A 117 -18.74 -17.42 17.39
N PRO A 118 -17.91 -16.38 17.46
CA PRO A 118 -18.38 -15.00 17.37
C PRO A 118 -18.82 -14.65 15.95
N VAL A 119 -19.86 -13.82 15.85
CA VAL A 119 -20.33 -13.25 14.58
C VAL A 119 -20.40 -11.74 14.77
N MET A 120 -19.52 -11.02 14.09
CA MET A 120 -19.42 -9.56 14.17
C MET A 120 -20.20 -8.93 13.02
N ILE A 121 -21.08 -7.98 13.30
CA ILE A 121 -21.87 -7.25 12.30
C ILE A 121 -21.56 -5.76 12.41
N ASP A 122 -21.51 -5.06 11.24
CA ASP A 122 -21.21 -3.64 11.11
C ASP A 122 -19.86 -3.26 11.71
N ASP A 123 -18.80 -3.85 11.16
CA ASP A 123 -17.42 -3.64 11.57
C ASP A 123 -17.16 -3.89 13.08
N GLY A 124 -17.97 -4.78 13.67
CA GLY A 124 -17.86 -5.18 15.05
C GLY A 124 -18.74 -4.40 16.04
N ASP A 125 -19.54 -3.44 15.58
CA ASP A 125 -20.46 -2.69 16.43
C ASP A 125 -21.48 -3.60 17.12
N ILE A 126 -21.83 -4.72 16.49
CA ILE A 126 -22.73 -5.73 17.05
C ILE A 126 -22.00 -7.07 17.07
N GLU A 127 -21.89 -7.61 18.28
CA GLU A 127 -21.36 -8.95 18.51
C GLU A 127 -22.49 -9.91 18.82
N LEU A 128 -22.52 -11.02 18.06
CA LEU A 128 -23.39 -12.16 18.31
C LEU A 128 -22.54 -13.39 18.62
N LYS A 129 -23.07 -14.31 19.41
CA LYS A 129 -22.49 -15.63 19.64
C LYS A 129 -23.37 -16.69 19.00
N ALA A 130 -22.81 -17.51 18.13
CA ALA A 130 -23.49 -18.68 17.57
C ALA A 130 -23.78 -19.70 18.69
N ILE A 131 -25.05 -20.10 18.84
CA ILE A 131 -25.45 -21.02 19.91
C ILE A 131 -25.62 -22.44 19.38
N ARG A 132 -26.38 -22.60 18.32
CA ARG A 132 -26.68 -23.88 17.67
C ARG A 132 -27.17 -23.69 16.25
N LYS A 133 -27.07 -24.74 15.46
CA LYS A 133 -27.66 -24.83 14.13
C LYS A 133 -29.03 -25.51 14.20
N GLU A 134 -30.03 -24.95 13.53
CA GLU A 134 -31.35 -25.52 13.34
C GLU A 134 -31.67 -25.60 11.84
N GLY A 135 -31.48 -26.77 11.25
CA GLY A 135 -31.59 -26.93 9.79
C GLY A 135 -30.57 -26.07 9.06
N ASP A 136 -31.04 -25.16 8.21
CA ASP A 136 -30.23 -24.19 7.44
C ASP A 136 -30.07 -22.83 8.12
N THR A 137 -30.40 -22.76 9.40
CA THR A 137 -30.43 -21.50 10.17
C THR A 137 -29.49 -21.62 11.37
N LEU A 138 -28.68 -20.59 11.58
CA LEU A 138 -27.80 -20.45 12.76
C LEU A 138 -28.51 -19.59 13.81
N ILE A 139 -28.75 -20.15 14.99
CA ILE A 139 -29.29 -19.43 16.13
C ILE A 139 -28.16 -18.72 16.86
N CYS A 140 -28.21 -17.41 16.93
CA CYS A 140 -27.22 -16.57 17.59
C CYS A 140 -27.86 -15.80 18.76
N ARG A 141 -27.03 -15.44 19.76
CA ARG A 141 -27.42 -14.58 20.88
C ARG A 141 -26.59 -13.29 20.85
N ALA A 142 -27.24 -12.15 20.95
CA ALA A 142 -26.56 -10.87 21.03
C ALA A 142 -25.77 -10.71 22.33
N VAL A 143 -24.50 -10.33 22.23
CA VAL A 143 -23.57 -10.08 23.35
C VAL A 143 -23.70 -8.65 23.84
N ASN A 144 -23.93 -7.71 22.92
CA ASN A 144 -24.18 -6.30 23.19
C ASN A 144 -25.50 -5.84 22.54
N GLU A 145 -25.83 -4.57 22.68
CA GLU A 145 -26.98 -3.94 22.03
C GLU A 145 -26.54 -3.06 20.85
N GLY A 146 -27.42 -2.81 19.91
CA GLY A 146 -27.15 -1.96 18.76
C GLY A 146 -28.26 -2.02 17.70
N ILE A 147 -27.93 -1.53 16.49
CA ILE A 147 -28.88 -1.43 15.37
C ILE A 147 -28.25 -2.07 14.14
N ILE A 148 -28.89 -3.09 13.58
CA ILE A 148 -28.48 -3.70 12.31
C ILE A 148 -29.20 -3.00 11.16
N GLY A 149 -28.43 -2.33 10.32
CA GLY A 149 -28.91 -1.72 9.08
C GLY A 149 -28.79 -2.67 7.87
N SER A 150 -29.20 -2.17 6.70
CA SER A 150 -29.07 -2.88 5.42
C SER A 150 -27.61 -3.03 5.00
N ARG A 151 -27.26 -4.19 4.45
CA ARG A 151 -25.98 -4.46 3.76
C ARG A 151 -24.73 -4.23 4.64
N LYS A 152 -24.85 -4.52 5.94
CA LYS A 152 -23.75 -4.39 6.90
C LYS A 152 -22.74 -5.52 6.75
N SER A 153 -21.46 -5.26 7.02
CA SER A 153 -20.39 -6.27 7.02
C SER A 153 -20.68 -7.38 8.04
N VAL A 154 -20.27 -8.60 7.72
CA VAL A 154 -20.34 -9.75 8.63
C VAL A 154 -18.98 -10.40 8.67
N ASN A 155 -18.32 -10.36 9.82
CA ASN A 155 -17.02 -10.96 10.08
C ASN A 155 -17.15 -12.14 11.03
N LEU A 156 -16.31 -13.14 10.87
CA LEU A 156 -16.34 -14.39 11.60
C LEU A 156 -14.94 -14.72 12.15
N PRO A 157 -14.51 -14.02 13.22
CA PRO A 157 -13.17 -14.23 13.78
C PRO A 157 -12.88 -15.70 14.08
N GLY A 158 -11.72 -16.17 13.62
CA GLY A 158 -11.26 -17.55 13.82
C GLY A 158 -11.99 -18.63 13.00
N VAL A 159 -12.93 -18.27 12.11
CA VAL A 159 -13.64 -19.20 11.24
C VAL A 159 -13.04 -19.20 9.84
N LYS A 160 -12.53 -20.36 9.40
CA LYS A 160 -12.01 -20.50 8.03
C LYS A 160 -13.16 -20.69 7.05
N LEU A 161 -13.29 -19.74 6.13
CA LEU A 161 -14.35 -19.71 5.13
C LEU A 161 -13.81 -20.13 3.77
N ASN A 162 -14.55 -20.98 3.07
CA ASN A 162 -14.24 -21.34 1.70
C ASN A 162 -14.89 -20.34 0.72
N LEU A 163 -14.34 -19.11 0.71
CA LEU A 163 -14.80 -18.04 -0.20
C LEU A 163 -13.91 -17.99 -1.43
N PRO A 164 -14.45 -17.72 -2.64
CA PRO A 164 -13.65 -17.55 -3.84
C PRO A 164 -12.74 -16.33 -3.68
N SER A 165 -11.46 -16.47 -4.05
CA SER A 165 -10.47 -15.38 -3.91
C SER A 165 -10.85 -14.14 -4.73
N VAL A 166 -11.40 -14.32 -5.92
CA VAL A 166 -11.72 -13.23 -6.88
C VAL A 166 -13.20 -13.20 -7.16
N SER A 167 -13.86 -12.10 -6.80
CA SER A 167 -15.26 -11.87 -7.12
C SER A 167 -15.47 -11.44 -8.58
N GLU A 168 -16.70 -11.52 -9.10
CA GLU A 168 -17.03 -11.06 -10.45
C GLU A 168 -16.72 -9.56 -10.63
N LYS A 169 -17.00 -8.75 -9.61
CA LYS A 169 -16.64 -7.33 -9.61
C LYS A 169 -15.14 -7.12 -9.69
N ASP A 170 -14.37 -7.95 -8.99
CA ASP A 170 -12.90 -7.85 -9.02
C ASP A 170 -12.35 -8.16 -10.41
N ARG A 171 -12.92 -9.16 -11.13
CA ARG A 171 -12.55 -9.48 -12.53
C ARG A 171 -12.74 -8.28 -13.45
N ILE A 172 -13.86 -7.57 -13.33
CA ILE A 172 -14.15 -6.36 -14.11
C ILE A 172 -13.08 -5.28 -13.85
N PHE A 173 -12.71 -5.06 -12.59
CA PHE A 173 -11.72 -4.05 -12.23
C PHE A 173 -10.27 -4.46 -12.54
N ILE A 174 -9.95 -5.75 -12.49
CA ILE A 174 -8.65 -6.29 -12.93
C ILE A 174 -8.49 -6.08 -14.43
N LYS A 175 -9.54 -6.39 -15.22
CA LYS A 175 -9.57 -6.12 -16.66
C LYS A 175 -9.34 -4.62 -16.96
N LEU A 176 -10.14 -3.75 -16.31
CA LEU A 176 -10.00 -2.31 -16.46
C LEU A 176 -8.59 -1.83 -16.10
N ALA A 177 -8.01 -2.35 -15.02
CA ALA A 177 -6.65 -2.03 -14.61
C ALA A 177 -5.61 -2.41 -15.67
N ALA A 178 -5.75 -3.60 -16.26
CA ALA A 178 -4.84 -4.11 -17.29
C ALA A 178 -4.91 -3.29 -18.58
N GLU A 179 -6.11 -2.92 -19.02
CA GLU A 179 -6.36 -2.15 -20.23
C GLU A 179 -5.92 -0.67 -20.10
N ASN A 180 -5.74 -0.15 -18.87
CA ASN A 180 -5.42 1.26 -18.63
C ASN A 180 -4.08 1.49 -17.93
N ASP A 181 -3.13 0.57 -18.05
CA ASP A 181 -1.75 0.66 -17.53
C ASP A 181 -1.72 1.10 -16.05
N VAL A 182 -2.58 0.48 -15.23
CA VAL A 182 -2.58 0.66 -13.78
C VAL A 182 -1.40 -0.08 -13.17
N ASP A 183 -0.79 0.47 -12.12
CA ASP A 183 0.47 -0.02 -11.59
C ASP A 183 0.27 -1.17 -10.60
N PHE A 184 -0.80 -1.09 -9.77
CA PHE A 184 -1.03 -2.04 -8.69
C PHE A 184 -2.50 -2.48 -8.56
N ILE A 185 -2.69 -3.75 -8.21
CA ILE A 185 -3.94 -4.25 -7.61
C ILE A 185 -3.68 -4.50 -6.12
N ALA A 186 -4.40 -3.78 -5.24
CA ALA A 186 -4.45 -4.12 -3.83
C ALA A 186 -5.60 -5.11 -3.61
N HIS A 187 -5.27 -6.38 -3.40
CA HIS A 187 -6.26 -7.44 -3.29
C HIS A 187 -6.73 -7.62 -1.85
N SER A 188 -8.05 -7.52 -1.64
CA SER A 188 -8.68 -7.59 -0.33
C SER A 188 -8.85 -9.04 0.16
N PHE A 189 -8.74 -9.23 1.48
CA PHE A 189 -8.94 -10.52 2.15
C PHE A 189 -8.00 -11.65 1.71
N VAL A 190 -6.72 -11.33 1.52
CA VAL A 190 -5.71 -12.35 1.25
C VAL A 190 -5.47 -13.16 2.53
N ARG A 191 -5.74 -14.48 2.46
CA ARG A 191 -5.59 -15.47 3.53
C ARG A 191 -4.36 -16.35 3.32
N SER A 192 -4.03 -16.59 2.05
CA SER A 192 -3.00 -17.54 1.67
C SER A 192 -2.27 -17.13 0.40
N LYS A 193 -1.17 -17.84 0.11
CA LYS A 193 -0.46 -17.75 -1.18
C LYS A 193 -1.38 -18.06 -2.37
N GLN A 194 -2.33 -18.99 -2.21
CA GLN A 194 -3.23 -19.38 -3.29
C GLN A 194 -4.16 -18.22 -3.69
N ASP A 195 -4.67 -17.44 -2.73
CA ASP A 195 -5.48 -16.27 -3.05
C ASP A 195 -4.74 -15.28 -3.97
N VAL A 196 -3.43 -15.11 -3.76
CA VAL A 196 -2.58 -14.25 -4.60
C VAL A 196 -2.38 -14.85 -5.99
N LEU A 197 -2.15 -16.16 -6.06
CA LEU A 197 -1.96 -16.88 -7.34
C LEU A 197 -3.23 -16.83 -8.19
N ASP A 198 -4.42 -16.90 -7.57
CA ASP A 198 -5.70 -16.77 -8.28
C ASP A 198 -5.87 -15.39 -8.92
N VAL A 199 -5.48 -14.33 -8.20
CA VAL A 199 -5.46 -12.97 -8.75
C VAL A 199 -4.42 -12.83 -9.85
N GLN A 200 -3.23 -13.42 -9.68
CA GLN A 200 -2.19 -13.41 -10.71
C GLN A 200 -2.65 -14.13 -11.97
N ALA A 201 -3.35 -15.26 -11.83
CA ALA A 201 -3.94 -15.98 -12.96
C ALA A 201 -4.98 -15.13 -13.72
N GLU A 202 -5.77 -14.31 -13.00
CA GLU A 202 -6.71 -13.39 -13.62
C GLU A 202 -6.00 -12.27 -14.38
N ILE A 203 -4.95 -11.67 -13.80
CA ILE A 203 -4.12 -10.62 -14.45
C ILE A 203 -3.44 -11.16 -15.69
N ASN A 204 -2.92 -12.38 -15.67
CA ASN A 204 -2.20 -13.01 -16.77
C ASN A 204 -3.05 -13.20 -18.03
N LYS A 205 -4.40 -13.20 -17.91
CA LYS A 205 -5.30 -13.26 -19.09
C LYS A 205 -5.15 -12.04 -20.01
N TYR A 206 -4.60 -10.94 -19.51
CA TYR A 206 -4.50 -9.66 -20.23
C TYR A 206 -3.05 -9.29 -20.60
N ASP A 207 -2.09 -10.21 -20.49
CA ASP A 207 -0.65 -9.95 -20.71
C ASP A 207 -0.14 -8.71 -19.96
N SER A 208 -0.65 -8.51 -18.74
CA SER A 208 -0.38 -7.32 -17.94
C SER A 208 0.68 -7.58 -16.87
N GLN A 209 1.51 -6.57 -16.63
CA GLN A 209 2.57 -6.62 -15.61
C GLN A 209 2.19 -5.94 -14.29
N ILE A 210 0.89 -5.77 -14.03
CA ILE A 210 0.38 -5.20 -12.79
C ILE A 210 0.96 -5.96 -11.59
N LYS A 211 1.36 -5.22 -10.57
CA LYS A 211 1.89 -5.78 -9.33
C LYS A 211 0.79 -5.96 -8.30
N ILE A 212 0.84 -7.05 -7.55
CA ILE A 212 -0.15 -7.37 -6.51
C ILE A 212 0.36 -6.89 -5.16
N ILE A 213 -0.48 -6.15 -4.44
CA ILE A 213 -0.32 -5.79 -3.03
C ILE A 213 -1.36 -6.59 -2.24
N ALA A 214 -0.92 -7.48 -1.35
CA ALA A 214 -1.84 -8.25 -0.52
C ALA A 214 -2.32 -7.42 0.67
N LYS A 215 -3.64 -7.35 0.86
CA LYS A 215 -4.24 -6.70 2.02
C LYS A 215 -4.47 -7.73 3.12
N ILE A 216 -3.73 -7.56 4.21
CA ILE A 216 -3.86 -8.42 5.40
C ILE A 216 -4.94 -7.83 6.30
N LYS A 217 -6.04 -8.58 6.44
CA LYS A 217 -7.27 -8.15 7.09
C LYS A 217 -7.76 -9.13 8.17
N ASN A 218 -7.18 -10.33 8.25
CA ASN A 218 -7.63 -11.42 9.11
C ASN A 218 -6.45 -12.18 9.73
N GLU A 219 -6.75 -13.01 10.73
CA GLU A 219 -5.75 -13.79 11.45
C GLU A 219 -5.01 -14.79 10.55
N GLU A 220 -5.72 -15.47 9.66
CA GLU A 220 -5.15 -16.45 8.72
C GLU A 220 -4.09 -15.80 7.80
N GLY A 221 -4.34 -14.58 7.30
CA GLY A 221 -3.37 -13.82 6.50
C GLY A 221 -2.13 -13.40 7.30
N VAL A 222 -2.26 -13.16 8.61
CA VAL A 222 -1.12 -12.89 9.50
C VAL A 222 -0.30 -14.16 9.72
N GLU A 223 -0.94 -15.31 9.95
CA GLU A 223 -0.27 -16.60 10.11
C GLU A 223 0.53 -16.98 8.85
N ASN A 224 -0.07 -16.82 7.68
CA ASN A 224 0.49 -17.19 6.38
C ASN A 224 1.36 -16.09 5.74
N ILE A 225 1.74 -15.05 6.49
CA ILE A 225 2.42 -13.86 5.93
C ILE A 225 3.72 -14.20 5.19
N ALA A 226 4.46 -15.24 5.61
CA ALA A 226 5.71 -15.64 4.98
C ALA A 226 5.46 -16.15 3.55
N ASP A 227 4.51 -17.07 3.38
CA ASP A 227 4.16 -17.65 2.08
C ASP A 227 3.52 -16.62 1.14
N ILE A 228 2.73 -15.69 1.70
CA ILE A 228 2.15 -14.59 0.95
C ILE A 228 3.26 -13.66 0.44
N LEU A 229 4.25 -13.34 1.28
CA LEU A 229 5.38 -12.50 0.90
C LEU A 229 6.19 -13.07 -0.26
N ASP A 230 6.26 -14.40 -0.44
CA ASP A 230 6.99 -14.99 -1.57
C ASP A 230 6.45 -14.56 -2.93
N VAL A 231 5.15 -14.35 -3.05
CA VAL A 231 4.45 -14.18 -4.34
C VAL A 231 3.88 -12.78 -4.60
N VAL A 232 3.89 -11.88 -3.62
CA VAL A 232 3.37 -10.51 -3.78
C VAL A 232 4.47 -9.50 -4.09
N TYR A 233 4.10 -8.35 -4.62
CA TYR A 233 4.98 -7.19 -4.73
C TYR A 233 5.13 -6.47 -3.37
N GLY A 234 4.05 -6.30 -2.62
CA GLY A 234 4.03 -5.63 -1.33
C GLY A 234 2.82 -6.02 -0.48
N ILE A 235 2.77 -5.48 0.73
CA ILE A 235 1.70 -5.73 1.70
C ILE A 235 0.99 -4.41 2.06
N MET A 236 -0.31 -4.49 2.32
CA MET A 236 -1.08 -3.44 2.97
C MET A 236 -1.66 -3.97 4.29
N VAL A 237 -1.28 -3.37 5.40
CA VAL A 237 -1.82 -3.68 6.74
C VAL A 237 -3.11 -2.89 6.92
N ALA A 238 -4.26 -3.53 6.78
CA ALA A 238 -5.59 -2.93 6.90
C ALA A 238 -6.07 -3.01 8.36
N ARG A 239 -5.58 -2.10 9.20
CA ARG A 239 -5.72 -2.17 10.67
C ARG A 239 -7.17 -2.16 11.15
N GLY A 240 -8.05 -1.39 10.49
CA GLY A 240 -9.46 -1.33 10.84
C GLY A 240 -10.16 -2.69 10.72
N ASP A 241 -9.96 -3.36 9.57
CA ASP A 241 -10.49 -4.71 9.35
C ASP A 241 -9.83 -5.74 10.29
N LEU A 242 -8.52 -5.62 10.46
CA LEU A 242 -7.76 -6.55 11.29
C LEU A 242 -8.18 -6.50 12.77
N ALA A 243 -8.56 -5.32 13.26
CA ALA A 243 -9.03 -5.13 14.65
C ALA A 243 -10.43 -5.74 14.92
N ILE A 244 -11.16 -6.14 13.89
CA ILE A 244 -12.41 -6.89 14.03
C ILE A 244 -12.13 -8.38 14.24
N GLU A 245 -11.06 -8.87 13.61
CA GLU A 245 -10.68 -10.31 13.59
C GLU A 245 -9.74 -10.68 14.74
N ILE A 246 -8.92 -9.74 15.21
CA ILE A 246 -7.87 -9.96 16.20
C ILE A 246 -8.05 -8.95 17.35
N PRO A 247 -7.79 -9.34 18.63
CA PRO A 247 -7.81 -8.41 19.75
C PRO A 247 -7.00 -7.14 19.47
N TYR A 248 -7.61 -5.98 19.69
CA TYR A 248 -7.07 -4.69 19.27
C TYR A 248 -5.70 -4.38 19.91
N GLU A 249 -5.41 -4.89 21.11
CA GLU A 249 -4.12 -4.76 21.78
C GLU A 249 -2.97 -5.46 21.08
N LYS A 250 -3.27 -6.44 20.19
CA LYS A 250 -2.26 -7.14 19.38
C LYS A 250 -1.91 -6.43 18.07
N ILE A 251 -2.76 -5.50 17.62
CA ILE A 251 -2.59 -4.86 16.31
C ILE A 251 -1.25 -4.13 16.18
N PRO A 252 -0.76 -3.34 17.16
CA PRO A 252 0.52 -2.65 17.03
C PRO A 252 1.71 -3.60 16.88
N SER A 253 1.71 -4.72 17.60
CA SER A 253 2.79 -5.73 17.49
C SER A 253 2.76 -6.48 16.17
N ILE A 254 1.56 -6.83 15.67
CA ILE A 254 1.38 -7.45 14.36
C ILE A 254 1.81 -6.51 13.24
N GLN A 255 1.39 -5.24 13.28
CA GLN A 255 1.83 -4.21 12.32
C GLN A 255 3.35 -4.14 12.26
N ARG A 256 4.01 -4.03 13.41
CA ARG A 256 5.48 -3.96 13.49
C ARG A 256 6.13 -5.23 12.92
N MET A 257 5.63 -6.40 13.25
CA MET A 257 6.12 -7.67 12.73
C MET A 257 6.00 -7.75 11.21
N ILE A 258 4.84 -7.35 10.64
CA ILE A 258 4.64 -7.35 9.18
C ILE A 258 5.59 -6.36 8.51
N ILE A 259 5.75 -5.14 9.05
CA ILE A 259 6.70 -4.14 8.50
C ILE A 259 8.11 -4.73 8.46
N GLN A 260 8.58 -5.32 9.56
CA GLN A 260 9.93 -5.89 9.63
C GLN A 260 10.12 -7.03 8.62
N ARG A 261 9.14 -7.92 8.46
CA ARG A 261 9.18 -8.99 7.47
C ARG A 261 9.22 -8.45 6.03
N CYS A 262 8.42 -7.41 5.74
CA CYS A 262 8.44 -6.74 4.44
C CYS A 262 9.81 -6.13 4.13
N ILE A 263 10.41 -5.43 5.09
CA ILE A 263 11.76 -4.87 4.96
C ILE A 263 12.77 -5.98 4.68
N TYR A 264 12.72 -7.08 5.46
CA TYR A 264 13.59 -8.24 5.28
C TYR A 264 13.47 -8.86 3.87
N CYS A 265 12.22 -8.99 3.37
CA CYS A 265 11.93 -9.49 2.03
C CYS A 265 12.10 -8.43 0.92
N ARG A 266 12.48 -7.17 1.25
CA ARG A 266 12.64 -6.05 0.30
C ARG A 266 11.37 -5.71 -0.48
N LYS A 267 10.24 -5.83 0.19
CA LYS A 267 8.91 -5.56 -0.36
C LYS A 267 8.29 -4.36 0.32
N PRO A 268 7.65 -3.44 -0.43
CA PRO A 268 7.04 -2.27 0.18
C PRO A 268 5.85 -2.66 1.07
N VAL A 269 5.67 -1.90 2.14
CA VAL A 269 4.56 -2.06 3.07
C VAL A 269 3.81 -0.75 3.25
N ILE A 270 2.47 -0.83 3.20
CA ILE A 270 1.56 0.29 3.40
C ILE A 270 0.84 0.09 4.73
N VAL A 271 0.93 1.06 5.63
CA VAL A 271 0.07 1.11 6.84
C VAL A 271 -1.19 1.88 6.48
N ALA A 272 -2.35 1.25 6.66
CA ALA A 272 -3.62 1.74 6.18
C ALA A 272 -4.68 1.83 7.27
N THR A 273 -5.68 2.67 7.02
CA THR A 273 -6.88 2.94 7.83
C THR A 273 -6.64 3.71 9.13
N GLN A 274 -7.58 4.61 9.45
CA GLN A 274 -7.63 5.38 10.71
C GLN A 274 -6.36 6.19 11.02
N MET A 275 -5.66 6.72 9.98
CA MET A 275 -4.44 7.51 10.20
C MET A 275 -4.73 8.94 10.66
N LEU A 276 -5.69 9.61 10.00
CA LEU A 276 -6.15 10.98 10.31
C LEU A 276 -7.69 11.05 10.27
N HIS A 277 -8.37 10.05 10.83
CA HIS A 277 -9.82 9.88 10.71
C HIS A 277 -10.60 11.12 11.22
N SER A 278 -10.13 11.76 12.27
CA SER A 278 -10.74 12.99 12.79
C SER A 278 -10.77 14.12 11.76
N MET A 279 -9.82 14.13 10.80
CA MET A 279 -9.76 15.12 9.73
C MET A 279 -10.80 14.90 8.61
N MET A 280 -11.62 13.87 8.71
CA MET A 280 -12.86 13.78 7.91
C MET A 280 -13.77 15.00 8.13
N THR A 281 -13.82 15.49 9.37
CA THR A 281 -14.72 16.59 9.78
C THR A 281 -13.98 17.76 10.43
N ASN A 282 -12.79 17.58 10.98
CA ASN A 282 -12.02 18.57 11.69
C ASN A 282 -10.80 19.04 10.87
N PRO A 283 -10.41 20.32 10.94
CA PRO A 283 -9.26 20.84 10.18
C PRO A 283 -7.90 20.44 10.78
N ARG A 284 -7.89 19.83 11.96
CA ARG A 284 -6.68 19.39 12.67
C ARG A 284 -6.83 17.98 13.21
N PRO A 285 -5.77 17.19 13.23
CA PRO A 285 -5.78 15.85 13.79
C PRO A 285 -5.79 15.87 15.33
N THR A 286 -6.10 14.75 15.93
CA THR A 286 -5.88 14.50 17.35
C THR A 286 -4.40 14.23 17.63
N ARG A 287 -3.98 14.36 18.91
CA ARG A 287 -2.62 14.00 19.32
C ARG A 287 -2.33 12.49 19.14
N ALA A 288 -3.34 11.65 19.36
CA ALA A 288 -3.23 10.20 19.19
C ALA A 288 -2.93 9.84 17.73
N GLU A 289 -3.61 10.47 16.76
CA GLU A 289 -3.36 10.26 15.33
C GLU A 289 -1.96 10.72 14.90
N VAL A 290 -1.48 11.84 15.40
CA VAL A 290 -0.10 12.29 15.16
C VAL A 290 0.90 11.29 15.72
N SER A 291 0.66 10.76 16.94
CA SER A 291 1.51 9.74 17.55
C SER A 291 1.47 8.41 16.77
N ASP A 292 0.32 8.03 16.22
CA ASP A 292 0.18 6.82 15.41
C ASP A 292 0.97 6.93 14.09
N ILE A 293 0.89 8.08 13.40
CA ILE A 293 1.72 8.37 12.22
C ILE A 293 3.21 8.29 12.58
N ALA A 294 3.61 8.92 13.69
CA ALA A 294 4.98 8.88 14.16
C ALA A 294 5.46 7.44 14.41
N ASN A 295 4.64 6.60 15.06
CA ASN A 295 4.96 5.20 15.30
C ASN A 295 5.11 4.37 14.01
N ALA A 296 4.27 4.62 13.00
CA ALA A 296 4.41 3.99 11.69
C ALA A 296 5.75 4.36 11.02
N ILE A 297 6.16 5.64 11.12
CA ILE A 297 7.44 6.13 10.57
C ILE A 297 8.63 5.58 11.36
N TYR A 298 8.57 5.55 12.70
CA TYR A 298 9.61 4.91 13.53
C TYR A 298 9.74 3.41 13.25
N SER A 299 8.62 2.75 12.93
CA SER A 299 8.62 1.35 12.48
C SER A 299 9.16 1.17 11.05
N GLN A 300 9.48 2.27 10.35
CA GLN A 300 10.08 2.29 9.01
C GLN A 300 9.16 1.75 7.90
N THR A 301 7.87 2.03 7.98
CA THR A 301 6.96 1.70 6.86
C THR A 301 7.37 2.41 5.57
N ASP A 302 7.09 1.81 4.41
CA ASP A 302 7.31 2.46 3.10
C ASP A 302 6.29 3.55 2.86
N ALA A 303 5.03 3.28 3.15
CA ALA A 303 3.94 4.22 2.88
C ALA A 303 2.88 4.20 3.97
N MET A 304 2.14 5.31 4.07
CA MET A 304 0.93 5.46 4.87
C MET A 304 -0.23 5.83 3.96
N MET A 305 -1.45 5.37 4.28
CA MET A 305 -2.61 5.59 3.43
C MET A 305 -3.69 6.40 4.13
N LEU A 306 -4.19 7.41 3.41
CA LEU A 306 -5.42 8.14 3.71
C LEU A 306 -6.58 7.53 2.91
N SER A 307 -7.67 7.24 3.58
CA SER A 307 -8.86 6.59 3.01
C SER A 307 -10.01 7.59 2.84
N GLY A 308 -10.92 7.65 3.80
CA GLY A 308 -12.03 8.57 3.81
C GLY A 308 -11.60 10.04 3.86
N GLU A 309 -10.50 10.32 4.52
CA GLU A 309 -9.93 11.66 4.72
C GLU A 309 -9.74 12.41 3.40
N THR A 310 -9.32 11.70 2.35
CA THR A 310 -9.10 12.28 1.03
C THR A 310 -10.22 11.98 0.04
N ALA A 311 -10.99 10.88 0.24
CA ALA A 311 -12.08 10.50 -0.65
C ALA A 311 -13.38 11.29 -0.43
N ASN A 312 -13.74 11.55 0.83
CA ASN A 312 -15.02 12.15 1.22
C ASN A 312 -14.89 13.18 2.37
N GLY A 313 -13.68 13.40 2.91
CA GLY A 313 -13.43 14.33 4.01
C GLY A 313 -13.62 15.78 3.61
N LYS A 314 -13.82 16.65 4.59
CA LYS A 314 -13.92 18.11 4.39
C LYS A 314 -12.57 18.77 4.15
N TYR A 315 -11.46 18.13 4.55
CA TYR A 315 -10.13 18.72 4.56
C TYR A 315 -9.09 17.81 3.86
N PRO A 316 -9.33 17.35 2.61
CA PRO A 316 -8.49 16.33 1.97
C PRO A 316 -7.04 16.79 1.75
N VAL A 317 -6.84 18.00 1.24
CA VAL A 317 -5.51 18.55 0.98
C VAL A 317 -4.74 18.81 2.30
N GLU A 318 -5.44 19.31 3.32
CA GLU A 318 -4.84 19.53 4.64
C GLU A 318 -4.48 18.21 5.35
N ALA A 319 -5.21 17.12 5.11
CA ALA A 319 -4.85 15.80 5.62
C ALA A 319 -3.52 15.33 5.01
N VAL A 320 -3.33 15.45 3.70
CA VAL A 320 -2.06 15.12 3.03
C VAL A 320 -0.93 16.02 3.52
N LYS A 321 -1.15 17.34 3.62
CA LYS A 321 -0.16 18.29 4.16
C LYS A 321 0.22 17.96 5.61
N THR A 322 -0.75 17.57 6.43
CA THR A 322 -0.51 17.22 7.83
C THR A 322 0.33 15.96 7.94
N MET A 323 -0.03 14.89 7.20
CA MET A 323 0.78 13.67 7.16
C MET A 323 2.19 13.94 6.64
N THR A 324 2.33 14.80 5.64
CA THR A 324 3.63 15.24 5.09
C THR A 324 4.47 15.98 6.14
N ARG A 325 3.88 16.93 6.88
CA ARG A 325 4.60 17.67 7.94
C ARG A 325 5.07 16.75 9.06
N VAL A 326 4.19 15.83 9.51
CA VAL A 326 4.57 14.85 10.54
C VAL A 326 5.69 13.95 10.03
N ALA A 327 5.61 13.48 8.77
CA ALA A 327 6.66 12.65 8.21
C ALA A 327 8.02 13.38 8.15
N LEU A 328 8.04 14.61 7.68
CA LEU A 328 9.27 15.42 7.62
C LEU A 328 9.87 15.67 9.01
N GLU A 329 9.04 16.00 10.01
CA GLU A 329 9.49 16.24 11.38
C GLU A 329 10.12 15.00 12.00
N ILE A 330 9.41 13.87 11.95
CA ILE A 330 9.91 12.62 12.54
C ILE A 330 11.16 12.13 11.82
N GLU A 331 11.20 12.20 10.49
CA GLU A 331 12.34 11.76 9.70
C GLU A 331 13.59 12.65 9.89
N SER A 332 13.41 13.94 10.22
CA SER A 332 14.53 14.84 10.52
C SER A 332 15.16 14.58 11.87
N ASN A 333 14.35 14.14 12.83
CA ASN A 333 14.77 13.84 14.21
C ASN A 333 15.16 12.37 14.44
N LYS A 334 15.03 11.53 13.40
CA LYS A 334 15.41 10.12 13.48
C LYS A 334 16.92 10.01 13.61
N GLU A 335 17.38 9.28 14.64
CA GLU A 335 18.80 8.99 14.80
C GLU A 335 19.35 8.28 13.56
N LYS A 336 20.54 8.71 13.14
CA LYS A 336 21.25 8.15 11.97
C LYS A 336 21.94 6.84 12.36
N PHE A 337 21.14 5.80 12.66
CA PHE A 337 21.71 4.49 12.95
C PHE A 337 22.27 3.83 11.68
N LEU A 338 23.47 3.28 11.83
CA LEU A 338 24.13 2.42 10.83
C LEU A 338 23.64 0.95 10.90
N ASP A 339 22.78 0.61 11.87
CA ASP A 339 22.19 -0.72 11.98
C ASP A 339 21.11 -0.91 10.89
N THR A 340 21.61 -1.09 9.69
CA THR A 340 20.80 -1.61 8.60
C THR A 340 20.47 -3.06 8.91
N PRO A 341 19.19 -3.46 8.94
CA PRO A 341 18.84 -4.86 9.10
C PRO A 341 19.62 -5.69 8.08
N THR A 342 20.42 -6.62 8.58
CA THR A 342 21.13 -7.59 7.74
C THR A 342 20.10 -8.58 7.19
N GLY A 343 19.24 -8.13 6.28
CA GLY A 343 18.44 -9.01 5.45
C GLY A 343 19.40 -9.94 4.70
N HIS A 344 18.99 -11.17 4.42
CA HIS A 344 19.80 -12.10 3.66
C HIS A 344 20.42 -11.39 2.46
N LEU A 345 21.74 -11.25 2.47
CA LEU A 345 22.50 -10.98 1.27
C LEU A 345 22.22 -12.20 0.38
N LEU A 346 21.38 -12.04 -0.62
CA LEU A 346 21.02 -13.12 -1.55
C LEU A 346 22.21 -13.51 -2.45
N GLY A 347 23.45 -13.52 -1.94
CA GLY A 347 24.64 -13.92 -2.66
C GLY A 347 24.93 -13.18 -3.98
N VAL A 348 24.12 -12.15 -4.30
CA VAL A 348 24.18 -11.40 -5.55
C VAL A 348 25.00 -10.14 -5.30
N VAL A 349 26.03 -9.92 -6.11
CA VAL A 349 26.92 -8.76 -6.06
C VAL A 349 26.16 -7.43 -5.99
N SER A 350 25.07 -7.28 -6.77
CA SER A 350 24.25 -6.06 -6.80
C SER A 350 23.60 -5.73 -5.45
N SER A 351 23.16 -6.74 -4.70
CA SER A 351 22.58 -6.54 -3.36
C SER A 351 23.62 -6.10 -2.33
N TYR A 352 24.84 -6.63 -2.43
CA TYR A 352 25.96 -6.21 -1.60
C TYR A 352 26.36 -4.76 -1.90
N LEU A 353 26.48 -4.41 -3.17
CA LEU A 353 26.81 -3.04 -3.59
C LEU A 353 25.71 -2.04 -3.20
N ALA A 354 24.44 -2.45 -3.24
CA ALA A 354 23.34 -1.62 -2.74
C ALA A 354 23.52 -1.29 -1.24
N LYS A 355 23.91 -2.28 -0.43
CA LYS A 355 24.26 -2.06 0.98
C LYS A 355 25.43 -1.09 1.14
N VAL A 356 26.52 -1.36 0.43
CA VAL A 356 27.73 -0.51 0.48
C VAL A 356 27.42 0.92 0.05
N ALA A 357 26.60 1.13 -0.99
CA ALA A 357 26.21 2.47 -1.42
C ALA A 357 25.46 3.24 -0.32
N VAL A 358 24.50 2.58 0.36
CA VAL A 358 23.75 3.19 1.47
C VAL A 358 24.67 3.50 2.65
N GLU A 359 25.51 2.55 3.09
CA GLU A 359 26.45 2.74 4.19
C GLU A 359 27.49 3.83 3.87
N THR A 360 28.06 3.83 2.66
CA THR A 360 28.98 4.86 2.21
C THR A 360 28.33 6.23 2.28
N SER A 361 27.11 6.36 1.76
CA SER A 361 26.40 7.64 1.74
C SER A 361 26.21 8.26 3.14
N LEU A 362 26.05 7.42 4.15
CA LEU A 362 25.95 7.85 5.55
C LEU A 362 27.32 8.26 6.13
N ARG A 363 28.35 7.44 5.91
CA ARG A 363 29.69 7.63 6.49
C ARG A 363 30.38 8.87 5.97
N ILE A 364 30.22 9.19 4.69
CA ILE A 364 30.85 10.37 4.05
C ILE A 364 29.93 11.59 4.06
N ALA A 365 28.77 11.54 4.75
CA ALA A 365 27.77 12.60 4.78
C ALA A 365 27.33 13.06 3.37
N ALA A 366 27.21 12.13 2.41
CA ALA A 366 26.69 12.42 1.08
C ALA A 366 25.28 13.00 1.16
N LYS A 367 24.86 13.74 0.14
CA LYS A 367 23.55 14.39 0.09
C LYS A 367 22.49 13.55 -0.63
N GLY A 368 22.90 12.49 -1.33
CA GLY A 368 22.02 11.58 -2.03
C GLY A 368 22.74 10.39 -2.63
N ILE A 369 21.97 9.39 -3.03
CA ILE A 369 22.45 8.25 -3.81
C ILE A 369 21.78 8.36 -5.18
N ILE A 370 22.57 8.30 -6.25
CA ILE A 370 22.07 8.33 -7.62
C ILE A 370 22.25 6.95 -8.21
N ALA A 371 21.20 6.37 -8.75
CA ALA A 371 21.28 5.05 -9.32
C ALA A 371 20.37 4.91 -10.53
N ASP A 372 20.69 3.95 -11.41
CA ASP A 372 19.83 3.61 -12.53
C ASP A 372 19.20 2.23 -12.38
N THR A 373 18.09 2.00 -13.09
CA THR A 373 17.42 0.72 -13.02
C THR A 373 16.51 0.46 -14.22
N ARG A 374 16.45 -0.81 -14.67
CA ARG A 374 15.46 -1.29 -15.63
C ARG A 374 14.20 -1.87 -14.95
N GLN A 375 14.38 -2.62 -13.86
CA GLN A 375 13.33 -3.40 -13.19
C GLN A 375 13.11 -3.01 -11.73
N GLY A 376 13.82 -2.01 -11.20
CA GLY A 376 13.67 -1.52 -9.85
C GLY A 376 14.29 -2.38 -8.75
N ARG A 377 14.90 -3.55 -9.04
CA ARG A 377 15.42 -4.48 -8.02
C ARG A 377 16.46 -3.81 -7.11
N THR A 378 17.55 -3.31 -7.69
CA THR A 378 18.64 -2.66 -6.94
C THR A 378 18.14 -1.47 -6.12
N ILE A 379 17.18 -0.71 -6.65
CA ILE A 379 16.58 0.44 -5.96
C ILE A 379 15.79 -0.03 -4.72
N ARG A 380 14.98 -1.11 -4.85
CA ARG A 380 14.28 -1.70 -3.70
C ARG A 380 15.26 -2.28 -2.68
N ASP A 381 16.36 -2.88 -3.12
CA ASP A 381 17.42 -3.35 -2.24
C ASP A 381 17.98 -2.20 -1.40
N MET A 382 18.35 -1.08 -2.03
CA MET A 382 18.82 0.12 -1.32
C MET A 382 17.75 0.69 -0.39
N SER A 383 16.50 0.77 -0.84
CA SER A 383 15.36 1.25 -0.04
C SER A 383 15.15 0.41 1.22
N ALA A 384 15.31 -0.92 1.13
CA ALA A 384 15.16 -1.84 2.27
C ALA A 384 16.20 -1.62 3.38
N TYR A 385 17.36 -1.05 3.07
CA TYR A 385 18.33 -0.65 4.09
C TYR A 385 17.95 0.60 4.88
N ARG A 386 16.84 1.25 4.53
CA ARG A 386 16.25 2.39 5.28
C ARG A 386 17.26 3.51 5.58
N GLY A 387 18.17 3.76 4.65
CA GLY A 387 19.18 4.80 4.77
C GLY A 387 18.59 6.19 4.97
N TYR A 388 19.40 7.11 5.46
CA TYR A 388 18.99 8.50 5.70
C TYR A 388 18.88 9.30 4.39
N ASN A 389 19.76 9.03 3.42
CA ASN A 389 19.83 9.77 2.17
C ASN A 389 18.76 9.32 1.16
N LEU A 390 18.29 10.26 0.36
CA LEU A 390 17.36 9.94 -0.73
C LEU A 390 18.04 9.13 -1.81
N ILE A 391 17.30 8.22 -2.40
CA ILE A 391 17.69 7.42 -3.57
C ILE A 391 17.03 8.07 -4.79
N LEU A 392 17.85 8.67 -5.64
CA LEU A 392 17.44 9.33 -6.87
C LEU A 392 17.63 8.35 -8.02
N ALA A 393 16.53 7.75 -8.48
CA ALA A 393 16.56 6.63 -9.40
C ALA A 393 16.20 7.06 -10.83
N GLN A 394 17.13 6.85 -11.77
CA GLN A 394 16.87 6.98 -13.21
C GLN A 394 16.29 5.67 -13.73
N CYS A 395 15.07 5.71 -14.23
CA CYS A 395 14.34 4.53 -14.72
C CYS A 395 14.25 4.52 -16.24
N TYR A 396 14.41 3.33 -16.87
CA TYR A 396 14.27 3.12 -18.31
C TYR A 396 12.90 2.56 -18.71
N SER A 397 11.96 2.55 -17.77
CA SER A 397 10.56 2.21 -17.99
C SER A 397 9.68 3.13 -17.15
N ARG A 398 8.65 3.73 -17.75
CA ARG A 398 7.66 4.54 -17.04
C ARG A 398 6.91 3.72 -15.99
N ARG A 399 6.66 2.45 -16.27
CA ARG A 399 6.05 1.53 -15.30
C ARG A 399 6.95 1.32 -14.08
N THR A 400 8.23 0.98 -14.28
CA THR A 400 9.19 0.84 -13.18
C THR A 400 9.31 2.13 -12.36
N MET A 401 9.30 3.28 -13.01
CA MET A 401 9.29 4.59 -12.36
C MET A 401 8.11 4.73 -11.40
N ARG A 402 6.90 4.37 -11.82
CA ARG A 402 5.69 4.42 -11.00
C ARG A 402 5.67 3.34 -9.93
N GLU A 403 6.10 2.12 -10.24
CA GLU A 403 6.19 1.04 -9.25
C GLU A 403 7.07 1.41 -8.04
N LEU A 404 8.15 2.14 -8.28
CA LEU A 404 9.06 2.61 -7.23
C LEU A 404 8.50 3.78 -6.39
N ALA A 405 7.38 4.38 -6.79
CA ALA A 405 6.72 5.43 -6.00
C ALA A 405 6.25 4.96 -4.61
N LEU A 406 6.10 3.64 -4.39
CA LEU A 406 5.82 3.05 -3.07
C LEU A 406 7.08 2.78 -2.23
N SER A 407 8.28 2.93 -2.77
CA SER A 407 9.52 2.56 -2.06
C SER A 407 10.02 3.69 -1.16
N TYR A 408 10.37 3.37 0.07
CA TYR A 408 10.88 4.31 1.07
C TYR A 408 12.10 5.08 0.57
N GLY A 409 12.06 6.41 0.64
CA GLY A 409 13.17 7.30 0.29
C GLY A 409 13.53 7.38 -1.19
N VAL A 410 12.75 6.74 -2.08
CA VAL A 410 13.03 6.69 -3.52
C VAL A 410 12.31 7.83 -4.25
N TYR A 411 13.04 8.55 -5.11
CA TYR A 411 12.50 9.51 -6.06
C TYR A 411 12.98 9.16 -7.46
N THR A 412 12.07 9.12 -8.41
CA THR A 412 12.32 8.58 -9.73
C THR A 412 12.21 9.61 -10.83
N ASP A 413 12.96 9.40 -11.92
CA ASP A 413 12.75 10.07 -13.20
C ASP A 413 12.89 9.08 -14.34
N TYR A 414 12.34 9.45 -15.52
CA TYR A 414 12.36 8.60 -16.70
C TYR A 414 13.41 9.08 -17.72
N GLN A 415 14.07 8.11 -18.35
CA GLN A 415 14.95 8.30 -19.49
C GLN A 415 14.74 7.14 -20.46
N ASP A 416 14.69 7.39 -21.77
CA ASP A 416 14.39 6.36 -22.79
C ASP A 416 15.42 5.22 -22.77
N SER A 417 16.66 5.53 -22.95
CA SER A 417 17.78 4.59 -22.89
C SER A 417 19.07 5.35 -22.66
N ARG A 418 20.14 4.63 -22.47
CA ARG A 418 21.49 5.19 -22.39
C ARG A 418 22.46 4.35 -23.22
N ASN A 419 23.48 4.99 -23.77
CA ASN A 419 24.53 4.33 -24.52
C ASN A 419 25.80 4.12 -23.69
N SER A 420 25.97 4.91 -22.63
CA SER A 420 27.15 4.84 -21.77
C SER A 420 26.81 5.14 -20.30
N ILE A 421 27.74 4.84 -19.40
CA ILE A 421 27.66 5.21 -17.98
C ILE A 421 27.75 6.73 -17.83
N ASP A 422 28.60 7.36 -18.61
CA ASP A 422 28.80 8.81 -18.55
C ASP A 422 27.53 9.55 -18.96
N GLU A 423 26.82 9.08 -20.00
CA GLU A 423 25.49 9.60 -20.36
C GLU A 423 24.48 9.48 -19.21
N PHE A 424 24.44 8.31 -18.53
CA PHE A 424 23.59 8.15 -17.36
C PHE A 424 23.91 9.17 -16.27
N ILE A 425 25.18 9.27 -15.86
CA ILE A 425 25.62 10.19 -14.81
C ILE A 425 25.24 11.62 -15.16
N HIS A 426 25.55 12.03 -16.39
CA HIS A 426 25.26 13.38 -16.88
C HIS A 426 23.75 13.70 -16.83
N VAL A 427 22.92 12.84 -17.42
CA VAL A 427 21.46 13.05 -17.47
C VAL A 427 20.84 13.00 -16.06
N ALA A 428 21.24 12.04 -15.24
CA ALA A 428 20.73 11.91 -13.89
C ALA A 428 21.09 13.11 -13.01
N LEU A 429 22.35 13.54 -13.02
CA LEU A 429 22.80 14.72 -12.30
C LEU A 429 22.13 16.00 -12.80
N ARG A 430 21.95 16.16 -14.10
CA ARG A 430 21.33 17.34 -14.69
C ARG A 430 19.84 17.46 -14.37
N LYS A 431 19.12 16.34 -14.27
CA LYS A 431 17.68 16.30 -13.99
C LYS A 431 17.36 16.17 -12.51
N LEU A 432 17.91 15.16 -11.84
CA LEU A 432 17.54 14.80 -10.48
C LEU A 432 18.19 15.72 -9.44
N ALA A 433 19.46 16.09 -9.61
CA ALA A 433 20.16 16.88 -8.62
C ALA A 433 19.48 18.26 -8.38
N PRO A 434 19.20 19.10 -9.38
CA PRO A 434 18.53 20.38 -9.18
C PRO A 434 17.10 20.21 -8.64
N ALA A 435 16.35 19.21 -9.13
CA ALA A 435 14.98 18.92 -8.67
C ALA A 435 14.92 18.62 -7.17
N HIS A 436 16.02 18.08 -6.62
CA HIS A 436 16.17 17.79 -5.21
C HIS A 436 17.05 18.80 -4.45
N GLY A 437 17.40 19.94 -5.10
CA GLY A 437 18.13 21.07 -4.52
C GLY A 437 19.55 20.69 -4.11
N LEU A 438 20.15 19.74 -4.81
CA LEU A 438 21.56 19.40 -4.69
C LEU A 438 22.40 20.44 -5.48
N LYS A 439 23.56 20.79 -4.95
CA LYS A 439 24.47 21.80 -5.50
C LYS A 439 25.72 21.14 -6.06
N GLY A 440 26.51 21.86 -6.85
CA GLY A 440 27.75 21.36 -7.46
C GLY A 440 28.75 20.76 -6.47
N ASP A 441 28.88 21.38 -5.28
CA ASP A 441 29.83 20.94 -4.24
C ASP A 441 29.31 19.76 -3.39
N ASP A 442 28.01 19.42 -3.52
CA ASP A 442 27.43 18.30 -2.75
C ASP A 442 28.02 16.97 -3.22
N ILE A 443 28.47 16.16 -2.26
CA ILE A 443 28.96 14.80 -2.52
C ILE A 443 27.75 13.88 -2.70
N VAL A 444 27.81 13.04 -3.73
CA VAL A 444 26.85 11.99 -4.01
C VAL A 444 27.51 10.63 -4.19
N VAL A 445 26.76 9.57 -3.93
CA VAL A 445 27.17 8.20 -4.24
C VAL A 445 26.42 7.77 -5.49
N VAL A 446 27.13 7.34 -6.52
CA VAL A 446 26.54 6.82 -7.77
C VAL A 446 26.67 5.31 -7.77
N LEU A 447 25.54 4.61 -7.97
CA LEU A 447 25.48 3.16 -8.16
C LEU A 447 24.92 2.86 -9.56
N ALA A 448 25.73 2.29 -10.44
CA ALA A 448 25.32 1.96 -11.79
C ALA A 448 25.63 0.51 -12.15
N GLY A 449 24.76 -0.07 -12.99
CA GLY A 449 24.97 -1.42 -13.52
C GLY A 449 25.64 -1.43 -14.88
N ASN A 450 26.09 -2.60 -15.35
CA ASN A 450 26.66 -2.76 -16.67
C ASN A 450 25.58 -2.74 -17.77
N PHE A 451 25.93 -2.22 -18.96
CA PHE A 451 25.04 -1.99 -20.10
C PHE A 451 24.92 -3.16 -21.07
N SER A 452 25.80 -4.13 -21.01
CA SER A 452 25.97 -5.15 -22.06
C SER A 452 24.83 -6.19 -22.17
N GLY A 453 23.74 -6.04 -21.39
CA GLY A 453 22.59 -6.98 -21.46
C GLY A 453 22.86 -8.37 -20.85
N LYS A 454 24.10 -8.70 -20.51
CA LYS A 454 24.47 -9.88 -19.71
C LYS A 454 24.48 -9.49 -18.25
N GLU A 455 24.29 -10.41 -17.32
CA GLU A 455 24.45 -10.18 -15.88
C GLU A 455 25.83 -9.54 -15.63
N GLY A 456 25.84 -8.22 -15.50
CA GLY A 456 27.05 -7.44 -15.46
C GLY A 456 27.30 -6.84 -14.10
N PHE A 457 28.55 -6.58 -13.80
CA PHE A 457 28.98 -6.00 -12.52
C PHE A 457 28.47 -4.56 -12.40
N SER A 458 27.93 -4.24 -11.25
CA SER A 458 27.64 -2.87 -10.83
C SER A 458 28.93 -2.26 -10.26
N PHE A 459 29.02 -0.94 -10.29
CA PHE A 459 30.12 -0.21 -9.64
C PHE A 459 29.54 0.91 -8.78
N ILE A 460 30.34 1.34 -7.80
CA ILE A 460 30.06 2.50 -6.96
C ILE A 460 31.10 3.56 -7.25
N GLU A 461 30.65 4.78 -7.47
CA GLU A 461 31.48 5.96 -7.61
C GLU A 461 31.06 7.03 -6.61
N VAL A 462 32.00 7.81 -6.09
CA VAL A 462 31.78 8.87 -5.13
C VAL A 462 32.48 10.13 -5.60
N GLY A 463 31.74 11.23 -5.64
CA GLY A 463 32.31 12.52 -6.03
C GLY A 463 31.35 13.68 -5.75
N SER A 464 31.87 14.90 -5.89
CA SER A 464 30.99 16.07 -5.96
C SER A 464 30.25 16.08 -7.30
N ILE A 465 29.06 16.66 -7.32
CA ILE A 465 28.26 16.78 -8.55
C ILE A 465 29.06 17.46 -9.65
N GLN A 466 29.78 18.55 -9.31
CA GLN A 466 30.60 19.29 -10.26
C GLN A 466 31.70 18.41 -10.87
N TYR A 467 32.46 17.70 -10.03
CA TYR A 467 33.52 16.79 -10.49
C TYR A 467 32.98 15.72 -11.44
N LEU A 468 31.86 15.10 -11.11
CA LEU A 468 31.24 14.07 -11.92
C LEU A 468 30.73 14.61 -13.28
N MET A 469 30.21 15.84 -13.27
CA MET A 469 29.78 16.53 -14.50
C MET A 469 30.96 16.89 -15.41
N ASP A 470 32.01 17.50 -14.85
CA ASP A 470 33.19 17.95 -15.60
C ASP A 470 33.91 16.79 -16.26
N ARG A 471 34.03 15.64 -15.58
CA ARG A 471 34.66 14.42 -16.13
C ARG A 471 33.95 13.92 -17.38
N VAL A 472 32.63 14.01 -17.42
CA VAL A 472 31.83 13.58 -18.57
C VAL A 472 32.03 14.52 -19.75
N SER A 473 32.06 15.83 -19.51
CA SER A 473 32.25 16.84 -20.57
C SER A 473 33.60 16.72 -21.28
N ILE A 474 34.67 16.38 -20.55
CA ILE A 474 36.02 16.21 -21.14
C ILE A 474 36.08 15.06 -22.16
N LYS A 475 35.23 14.05 -22.05
CA LYS A 475 35.20 12.92 -22.99
C LYS A 475 34.38 13.17 -24.26
N GLU A 476 33.52 14.17 -24.29
CA GLU A 476 32.76 14.56 -25.48
C GLU A 476 33.60 15.40 -26.44
N ASP A 477 34.67 16.06 -25.93
CA ASP A 477 35.61 16.91 -26.71
C ASP A 477 36.85 16.16 -27.20
N THR A 478 37.01 14.86 -26.93
CA THR A 478 38.11 14.00 -27.39
C THR A 478 37.59 12.86 -28.23
#